data_bc89aebbe4ce1971a43073f9278acd1d
#
_entry.id   bc89aebbe4ce1971a43073f9278acd1d
#
_cell.length_a   1.000
_cell.length_b   1.000
_cell.length_c   1.000
_cell.angle_alpha   90.00
_cell.angle_beta   90.00
_cell.angle_gamma   90.00
#
_symmetry.space_group_name_H-M   'P 1'
#
loop_
_entity.id
_entity.type
_entity.pdbx_description
1 polymer ?
#
loop_
_entity_poly.entity_id
_entity_poly.type
_entity_poly.pdbx_seq_one_letter_code
_entity_poly.pdbx_strand_id
1 'polypeptide(L)'
;MSRIFPIAALTIAVTAAGPAFANSLRCGSALIREGDTQGYVQDKCGEPESKQTYTEPVRALRPNGTSYEVGSTSKDVWRYQRGSGSFPAVLTFEKGVLTKLEFER
;
A
#
# COMPACT_ATOMS: atom_id res chain seq x y z
N MET A 1 -20.61 34.41 -46.47
CA MET A 1 -20.87 33.45 -46.00
C MET A 1 -20.12 33.05 -44.92
N SER A 2 -20.59 32.81 -43.99
CA SER A 2 -19.87 32.53 -42.89
C SER A 2 -19.40 31.20 -42.91
N ARG A 3 -18.43 31.03 -42.30
CA ARG A 3 -17.94 29.89 -42.25
C ARG A 3 -17.87 29.45 -40.91
N ILE A 4 -18.33 28.45 -40.55
CA ILE A 4 -18.23 27.96 -39.28
C ILE A 4 -17.22 26.97 -39.27
N PHE A 5 -16.32 27.15 -38.42
CA PHE A 5 -15.31 26.23 -38.30
C PHE A 5 -15.63 25.30 -37.26
N PRO A 6 -15.62 24.04 -37.50
CA PRO A 6 -15.74 23.08 -36.45
C PRO A 6 -14.51 23.21 -35.63
N ILE A 7 -14.69 23.69 -34.49
CA ILE A 7 -13.66 23.67 -33.57
C ILE A 7 -13.42 22.26 -33.23
N ALA A 8 -12.32 21.78 -33.63
CA ALA A 8 -11.94 20.47 -33.22
C ALA A 8 -11.83 20.50 -31.72
N ALA A 9 -12.78 19.96 -31.11
CA ALA A 9 -12.71 19.80 -29.67
C ALA A 9 -11.57 18.91 -29.37
N LEU A 10 -10.52 19.52 -28.98
CA LEU A 10 -9.39 18.76 -28.58
C LEU A 10 -9.71 18.15 -27.24
N THR A 11 -10.21 16.96 -27.24
CA THR A 11 -10.41 16.25 -26.00
C THR A 11 -9.07 15.74 -25.59
N ILE A 12 -8.46 16.43 -24.72
CA ILE A 12 -7.28 15.91 -24.11
C ILE A 12 -7.72 14.91 -23.09
N ALA A 13 -7.53 13.67 -23.39
CA ALA A 13 -7.75 12.64 -22.41
C ALA A 13 -6.63 12.75 -21.43
N VAL A 14 -6.89 13.39 -20.34
CA VAL A 14 -5.92 13.41 -19.27
C VAL A 14 -6.05 12.09 -18.58
N THR A 15 -5.18 11.21 -18.90
CA THR A 15 -5.03 10.04 -18.09
C THR A 15 -4.35 10.52 -16.81
N ALA A 16 -5.13 10.68 -15.80
CA ALA A 16 -4.57 10.99 -14.51
C ALA A 16 -3.75 9.82 -14.07
N ALA A 17 -2.47 9.94 -14.21
CA ALA A 17 -1.59 8.99 -13.60
C ALA A 17 -1.56 9.31 -12.14
N GLY A 18 -2.54 8.86 -11.39
CA GLY A 18 -2.46 8.85 -9.95
C GLY A 18 -1.50 7.78 -9.48
N PRO A 19 -1.16 7.74 -8.20
CA PRO A 19 -0.34 6.65 -7.68
C PRO A 19 -1.03 5.35 -8.03
N ALA A 20 -0.34 4.55 -8.80
CA ALA A 20 -0.88 3.28 -9.19
C ALA A 20 -0.79 2.35 -7.99
N PHE A 21 -1.91 2.13 -7.34
CA PHE A 21 -1.97 1.08 -6.36
C PHE A 21 -2.07 -0.19 -7.17
N ALA A 22 -0.94 -0.91 -7.24
CA ALA A 22 -0.87 -2.09 -8.07
C ALA A 22 -1.80 -3.19 -7.59
N ASN A 23 -2.08 -3.24 -6.28
CA ASN A 23 -2.88 -4.30 -5.69
C ASN A 23 -3.92 -3.75 -4.74
N SER A 24 -5.02 -4.47 -4.65
CA SER A 24 -6.05 -4.21 -3.66
C SER A 24 -6.57 -5.53 -3.15
N LEU A 25 -7.10 -5.51 -1.93
CA LEU A 25 -7.66 -6.70 -1.30
C LEU A 25 -9.12 -6.42 -0.99
N ARG A 26 -9.99 -7.32 -1.41
CA ARG A 26 -11.40 -7.16 -1.11
C ARG A 26 -11.76 -8.01 0.10
N CYS A 27 -12.28 -7.36 1.13
CA CYS A 27 -12.76 -8.02 2.32
C CYS A 27 -14.25 -7.74 2.44
N GLY A 28 -15.07 -8.71 2.03
CA GLY A 28 -16.51 -8.48 1.93
C GLY A 28 -16.80 -7.40 0.90
N SER A 29 -17.48 -6.35 1.30
CA SER A 29 -17.76 -5.22 0.43
C SER A 29 -16.69 -4.13 0.51
N ALA A 30 -15.71 -4.28 1.40
CA ALA A 30 -14.69 -3.26 1.59
C ALA A 30 -13.49 -3.55 0.70
N LEU A 31 -12.90 -2.50 0.17
CA LEU A 31 -11.70 -2.59 -0.63
C LEU A 31 -10.53 -2.03 0.18
N ILE A 32 -9.52 -2.86 0.38
CA ILE A 32 -8.34 -2.49 1.15
C ILE A 32 -7.23 -2.10 0.19
N ARG A 33 -6.62 -0.95 0.43
CA ARG A 33 -5.56 -0.42 -0.42
C ARG A 33 -4.48 0.20 0.42
N GLU A 34 -3.35 0.49 -0.22
CA GLU A 34 -2.29 1.22 0.46
C GLU A 34 -2.83 2.55 0.97
N GLY A 35 -2.43 2.91 2.18
CA GLY A 35 -2.94 4.09 2.86
C GLY A 35 -3.99 3.78 3.91
N ASP A 36 -4.55 2.59 3.92
CA ASP A 36 -5.54 2.22 4.93
C ASP A 36 -4.85 1.91 6.26
N THR A 37 -5.56 2.17 7.35
CA THR A 37 -5.00 1.92 8.68
C THR A 37 -5.16 0.47 9.08
N GLN A 38 -4.33 0.02 10.03
CA GLN A 38 -4.44 -1.34 10.58
C GLN A 38 -5.82 -1.57 11.18
N GLY A 39 -6.35 -0.58 11.89
CA GLY A 39 -7.68 -0.70 12.49
C GLY A 39 -8.76 -0.90 11.46
N TYR A 40 -8.70 -0.18 10.36
CA TYR A 40 -9.67 -0.33 9.29
C TYR A 40 -9.58 -1.71 8.66
N VAL A 41 -8.36 -2.17 8.40
CA VAL A 41 -8.15 -3.49 7.78
C VAL A 41 -8.67 -4.60 8.70
N GLN A 42 -8.35 -4.52 9.99
CA GLN A 42 -8.81 -5.53 10.93
C GLN A 42 -10.32 -5.52 11.09
N ASP A 43 -10.92 -4.35 11.06
CA ASP A 43 -12.37 -4.23 11.15
C ASP A 43 -13.06 -4.88 9.95
N LYS A 44 -12.51 -4.70 8.75
CA LYS A 44 -13.13 -5.20 7.52
C LYS A 44 -12.73 -6.62 7.16
N CYS A 45 -11.50 -6.99 7.47
CA CYS A 45 -10.96 -8.30 7.08
C CYS A 45 -10.89 -9.31 8.23
N GLY A 46 -11.02 -8.84 9.47
CA GLY A 46 -10.89 -9.71 10.64
C GLY A 46 -9.44 -10.01 10.98
N GLU A 47 -9.24 -11.04 11.81
CA GLU A 47 -7.91 -11.41 12.23
C GLU A 47 -7.13 -12.07 11.09
N PRO A 48 -5.89 -11.66 10.87
CA PRO A 48 -5.07 -12.32 9.86
C PRO A 48 -4.64 -13.71 10.32
N GLU A 49 -4.22 -14.53 9.36
CA GLU A 49 -3.70 -15.85 9.65
C GLU A 49 -2.44 -15.75 10.50
N SER A 50 -1.59 -14.77 10.21
CA SER A 50 -0.39 -14.52 10.97
C SER A 50 -0.06 -13.05 11.02
N LYS A 51 0.59 -12.65 12.11
CA LYS A 51 1.08 -11.28 12.30
C LYS A 51 2.52 -11.39 12.74
N GLN A 52 3.38 -10.60 12.11
CA GLN A 52 4.79 -10.54 12.49
C GLN A 52 5.22 -9.09 12.53
N THR A 53 6.05 -8.75 13.50
CA THR A 53 6.58 -7.40 13.62
C THR A 53 8.08 -7.47 13.43
N TYR A 54 8.58 -6.66 12.52
CA TYR A 54 10.01 -6.56 12.26
C TYR A 54 10.48 -5.19 12.70
N THR A 55 11.55 -5.17 13.46
CA THR A 55 12.13 -3.92 13.94
C THR A 55 13.51 -3.76 13.33
N GLU A 56 13.74 -2.60 12.73
CA GLU A 56 15.03 -2.30 12.14
C GLU A 56 15.62 -1.06 12.79
N PRO A 57 16.92 -1.10 13.14
CA PRO A 57 17.55 0.07 13.72
C PRO A 57 17.77 1.15 12.66
N VAL A 58 17.56 2.39 13.06
CA VAL A 58 17.89 3.53 12.22
C VAL A 58 19.25 4.02 12.69
N ARG A 59 20.20 4.13 11.77
CA ARG A 59 21.55 4.50 12.09
C ARG A 59 21.92 5.82 11.46
N ALA A 60 22.73 6.59 12.18
CA ALA A 60 23.28 7.83 11.66
C ALA A 60 24.79 7.68 11.61
N LEU A 61 25.45 8.46 10.76
CA LEU A 61 26.90 8.43 10.63
C LEU A 61 27.51 9.56 11.44
N ARG A 62 28.61 9.23 12.13
CA ARG A 62 29.44 10.25 12.78
C ARG A 62 30.45 10.75 11.76
N PRO A 63 31.02 11.95 12.00
CA PRO A 63 32.03 12.48 11.07
C PRO A 63 33.21 11.57 10.87
N ASN A 64 33.51 10.69 11.83
CA ASN A 64 34.64 9.78 11.69
C ASN A 64 34.29 8.51 10.91
N GLY A 65 33.09 8.41 10.36
CA GLY A 65 32.69 7.26 9.57
C GLY A 65 32.03 6.13 10.35
N THR A 66 31.99 6.19 11.67
CA THR A 66 31.31 5.17 12.45
C THR A 66 29.82 5.43 12.49
N SER A 67 29.00 4.38 12.56
CA SER A 67 27.58 4.53 12.66
C SER A 67 27.11 4.29 14.10
N TYR A 68 25.98 4.87 14.45
CA TYR A 68 25.37 4.66 15.76
C TYR A 68 23.86 4.63 15.61
N GLU A 69 23.20 3.95 16.51
CA GLU A 69 21.78 3.80 16.45
C GLU A 69 21.09 5.02 17.03
N VAL A 70 20.20 5.63 16.28
CA VAL A 70 19.46 6.81 16.72
C VAL A 70 18.00 6.52 17.00
N GLY A 71 17.56 5.31 16.71
CA GLY A 71 16.17 4.90 16.92
C GLY A 71 15.90 3.61 16.19
N SER A 72 14.63 3.27 16.09
CA SER A 72 14.23 2.08 15.35
C SER A 72 12.91 2.34 14.64
N THR A 73 12.69 1.61 13.56
CA THR A 73 11.41 1.60 12.85
C THR A 73 10.86 0.19 12.90
N SER A 74 9.54 0.09 12.96
CA SER A 74 8.88 -1.20 12.99
C SER A 74 7.95 -1.34 11.81
N LYS A 75 7.90 -2.56 11.28
CA LYS A 75 6.96 -2.92 10.23
C LYS A 75 6.15 -4.09 10.73
N ASP A 76 4.84 -4.03 10.54
CA ASP A 76 3.96 -5.15 10.86
C ASP A 76 3.57 -5.81 9.56
N VAL A 77 3.74 -7.11 9.48
CA VAL A 77 3.40 -7.88 8.28
C VAL A 77 2.28 -8.84 8.65
N TRP A 78 1.14 -8.70 7.99
CA TRP A 78 -0.04 -9.52 8.21
C TRP A 78 -0.28 -10.37 6.98
N ARG A 79 -0.61 -11.62 7.20
CA ARG A 79 -0.91 -12.54 6.12
C ARG A 79 -2.35 -13.01 6.23
N TYR A 80 -3.10 -12.83 5.16
CA TYR A 80 -4.50 -13.26 5.12
C TYR A 80 -4.66 -14.37 4.09
N GLN A 81 -5.32 -15.44 4.49
CA GLN A 81 -5.71 -16.48 3.56
C GLN A 81 -6.98 -16.05 2.85
N ARG A 82 -7.04 -16.27 1.57
CA ARG A 82 -8.17 -15.82 0.75
C ARG A 82 -9.05 -16.97 0.27
N GLY A 83 -8.85 -18.17 0.79
CA GLY A 83 -9.63 -19.32 0.37
C GLY A 83 -8.90 -20.14 -0.69
N SER A 84 -9.44 -21.29 -1.01
CA SER A 84 -8.78 -22.20 -1.92
C SER A 84 -8.78 -21.61 -3.33
N GLY A 85 -7.68 -21.77 -4.03
CA GLY A 85 -7.54 -21.27 -5.37
C GLY A 85 -7.11 -19.82 -5.47
N SER A 86 -6.99 -19.13 -4.33
CA SER A 86 -6.54 -17.75 -4.31
C SER A 86 -5.21 -17.63 -3.58
N PHE A 87 -4.37 -16.71 -4.01
CA PHE A 87 -3.09 -16.49 -3.34
C PHE A 87 -3.31 -15.74 -2.03
N PRO A 88 -2.59 -16.09 -0.98
CA PRO A 88 -2.66 -15.32 0.26
C PRO A 88 -2.21 -13.88 0.04
N ALA A 89 -2.81 -12.96 0.79
CA ALA A 89 -2.43 -11.57 0.73
C ALA A 89 -1.47 -11.26 1.87
N VAL A 90 -0.41 -10.52 1.56
CA VAL A 90 0.58 -10.09 2.53
C VAL A 90 0.53 -8.57 2.61
N LEU A 91 0.20 -8.06 3.79
CA LEU A 91 0.04 -6.65 4.02
C LEU A 91 1.16 -6.16 4.92
N THR A 92 1.87 -5.13 4.49
CA THR A 92 2.93 -4.53 5.29
C THR A 92 2.46 -3.16 5.77
N PHE A 93 2.50 -2.98 7.08
CA PHE A 93 2.10 -1.73 7.71
C PHE A 93 3.31 -1.04 8.32
N GLU A 94 3.40 0.25 8.12
CA GLU A 94 4.43 1.06 8.76
C GLU A 94 3.73 2.20 9.48
N LYS A 95 4.00 2.35 10.77
CA LYS A 95 3.35 3.36 11.61
C LYS A 95 1.83 3.25 11.58
N GLY A 96 1.33 2.00 11.50
CA GLY A 96 -0.09 1.76 11.52
C GLY A 96 -0.82 1.97 10.20
N VAL A 97 -0.09 2.22 9.13
CA VAL A 97 -0.68 2.48 7.81
C VAL A 97 -0.16 1.46 6.81
N LEU A 98 -1.05 0.95 5.96
CA LEU A 98 -0.67 -0.02 4.95
C LEU A 98 0.20 0.65 3.90
N THR A 99 1.43 0.16 3.75
CA THR A 99 2.37 0.71 2.78
C THR A 99 2.61 -0.22 1.60
N LYS A 100 2.30 -1.51 1.76
CA LYS A 100 2.54 -2.47 0.70
C LYS A 100 1.54 -3.61 0.79
N LEU A 101 0.98 -3.98 -0.32
CA LEU A 101 0.07 -5.10 -0.41
C LEU A 101 0.53 -6.00 -1.55
N GLU A 102 0.81 -7.24 -1.24
CA GLU A 102 1.27 -8.21 -2.22
C GLU A 102 0.47 -9.50 -2.09
N PHE A 103 0.47 -10.28 -3.14
CA PHE A 103 -0.11 -11.61 -3.11
C PHE A 103 1.03 -12.62 -3.28
N GLU A 104 1.05 -13.62 -2.41
CA GLU A 104 2.05 -14.67 -2.49
C GLU A 104 1.75 -15.55 -3.68
N ARG A 105 2.79 -15.91 -4.40
CA ARG A 105 2.68 -16.80 -5.56
C ARG A 105 3.57 -18.01 -5.42
#